data_fe9410ccdb009db496de9423ec366415
#
_entry.id   fe9410ccdb009db496de9423ec366415
#
_cell.length_a   1.000
_cell.length_b   1.000
_cell.length_c   1.000
_cell.angle_alpha   90.00
_cell.angle_beta   90.00
_cell.angle_gamma   90.00
#
_symmetry.space_group_name_H-M   'P 1'
#
loop_
_entity.id
_entity.type
_entity.pdbx_description
1 polymer ?
#
loop_
_entity_poly.entity_id
_entity_poly.type
_entity_poly.pdbx_seq_one_letter_code
_entity_poly.pdbx_strand_id
1 'polypeptide(L)'
;MDVWINGKFVEAERAEVSAFDAGLQHGVGLFETMHACNGRIFRAHQHVERLAESARMLRMTERLHAEPLVEAAELMLERNKLERARIRLTITGGNLNMLQSTGTSQQDPTILITSQPPTEYPDDFFEKGIGVVFAAGRLSPWTPDAGHKTLNYWSRILALQEAAAQRAGEALWLTPEANIASGCVSNLFIVSDGTLITPPSRHEEPGAALPGITRAAVIELAESMNIPVERRRVPVDDFIGADEAFLTNSSWQVLPVTSVLVRTNAETEEGAEPSIEMRPHSIGEGGVGGTTSDLRSALLACIDRETGDQG
;
A
#
# COMPACT_ATOMS: atom_id res chain seq x y z
N MET A 1 -8.93 -2.73 24.94
CA MET A 1 -7.82 -2.87 23.99
C MET A 1 -6.87 -1.71 24.23
N ASP A 2 -5.57 -2.00 24.36
CA ASP A 2 -4.55 -0.96 24.57
C ASP A 2 -4.09 -0.38 23.23
N VAL A 3 -3.66 0.87 23.26
CA VAL A 3 -2.89 1.54 22.22
C VAL A 3 -1.60 2.11 22.82
N TRP A 4 -0.58 2.29 22.00
CA TRP A 4 0.65 2.96 22.43
C TRP A 4 0.66 4.38 21.85
N ILE A 5 0.86 5.38 22.69
CA ILE A 5 0.93 6.78 22.28
C ILE A 5 2.06 7.49 23.03
N ASN A 6 2.99 8.09 22.30
CA ASN A 6 4.08 8.92 22.83
C ASN A 6 4.83 8.27 24.00
N GLY A 7 5.21 7.00 23.87
CA GLY A 7 5.99 6.27 24.89
C GLY A 7 5.14 5.56 25.95
N LYS A 8 3.81 5.60 25.88
CA LYS A 8 2.93 5.02 26.91
C LYS A 8 1.87 4.12 26.31
N PHE A 9 1.61 2.98 26.98
CA PHE A 9 0.41 2.20 26.73
C PHE A 9 -0.76 2.78 27.50
N VAL A 10 -1.87 3.00 26.82
CA VAL A 10 -3.12 3.53 27.38
C VAL A 10 -4.30 2.73 26.85
N GLU A 11 -5.40 2.71 27.59
CA GLU A 11 -6.68 2.18 27.05
C GLU A 11 -7.12 3.01 25.84
N ALA A 12 -7.65 2.36 24.81
CA ALA A 12 -8.01 3.01 23.54
C ALA A 12 -8.96 4.21 23.74
N GLU A 13 -9.88 4.11 24.71
CA GLU A 13 -10.86 5.16 25.06
C GLU A 13 -10.21 6.37 25.72
N ARG A 14 -8.94 6.26 26.16
CA ARG A 14 -8.16 7.32 26.80
C ARG A 14 -7.04 7.85 25.93
N ALA A 15 -6.93 7.34 24.69
CA ALA A 15 -5.92 7.83 23.75
C ALA A 15 -6.38 9.18 23.18
N GLU A 16 -5.63 10.22 23.48
CA GLU A 16 -5.93 11.59 23.07
C GLU A 16 -4.85 12.14 22.15
N VAL A 17 -5.27 12.82 21.09
CA VAL A 17 -4.42 13.59 20.20
C VAL A 17 -4.84 15.06 20.29
N SER A 18 -3.88 15.98 20.34
CA SER A 18 -4.17 17.41 20.43
C SER A 18 -5.04 17.88 19.26
N ALA A 19 -6.03 18.74 19.55
CA ALA A 19 -6.80 19.42 18.50
C ALA A 19 -5.94 20.34 17.62
N PHE A 20 -4.75 20.70 18.07
CA PHE A 20 -3.76 21.51 17.33
C PHE A 20 -2.72 20.66 16.60
N ASP A 21 -2.86 19.34 16.63
CA ASP A 21 -1.96 18.44 15.90
C ASP A 21 -2.12 18.62 14.38
N ALA A 22 -1.01 18.81 13.68
CA ALA A 22 -0.99 19.03 12.24
C ALA A 22 -1.48 17.82 11.42
N GLY A 23 -1.40 16.63 11.97
CA GLY A 23 -2.01 15.44 11.38
C GLY A 23 -3.52 15.57 11.31
N LEU A 24 -4.16 16.10 12.37
CA LEU A 24 -5.58 16.36 12.42
C LEU A 24 -5.97 17.58 11.56
N GLN A 25 -5.24 18.69 11.67
CA GLN A 25 -5.62 19.94 11.01
C GLN A 25 -5.29 19.98 9.51
N HIS A 26 -4.21 19.30 9.08
CA HIS A 26 -3.66 19.45 7.73
C HIS A 26 -3.32 18.12 7.04
N GLY A 27 -3.51 16.99 7.71
CA GLY A 27 -3.08 15.69 7.18
C GLY A 27 -1.55 15.54 7.14
N VAL A 28 -0.81 16.35 7.89
CA VAL A 28 0.67 16.30 7.94
C VAL A 28 1.07 15.13 8.83
N GLY A 29 1.50 14.06 8.20
CA GLY A 29 1.92 12.86 8.91
C GLY A 29 2.20 11.71 7.96
N LEU A 30 2.72 10.64 8.53
CA LEU A 30 3.09 9.40 7.84
C LEU A 30 2.52 8.21 8.61
N PHE A 31 2.37 7.09 7.92
CA PHE A 31 1.94 5.87 8.58
C PHE A 31 2.52 4.62 7.95
N GLU A 32 2.55 3.56 8.73
CA GLU A 32 2.77 2.20 8.28
C GLU A 32 1.56 1.33 8.60
N THR A 33 1.37 0.30 7.78
CA THR A 33 0.44 -0.78 8.03
C THR A 33 1.20 -2.07 7.88
N MET A 34 1.29 -2.83 8.95
CA MET A 34 2.09 -4.04 9.06
C MET A 34 1.19 -5.23 9.34
N HIS A 35 1.57 -6.37 8.78
CA HIS A 35 0.93 -7.66 9.03
C HIS A 35 1.65 -8.37 10.16
N ALA A 36 0.90 -8.89 11.13
CA ALA A 36 1.41 -9.76 12.16
C ALA A 36 0.79 -11.16 12.04
N CYS A 37 1.63 -12.17 12.20
CA CYS A 37 1.27 -13.57 12.22
C CYS A 37 2.12 -14.25 13.30
N ASN A 38 1.61 -15.30 13.97
CA ASN A 38 2.31 -16.03 15.03
C ASN A 38 2.84 -15.12 16.16
N GLY A 39 2.12 -14.02 16.46
CA GLY A 39 2.54 -13.05 17.48
C GLY A 39 3.72 -12.16 17.09
N ARG A 40 4.19 -12.19 15.85
CA ARG A 40 5.31 -11.38 15.33
C ARG A 40 4.93 -10.57 14.11
N ILE A 41 5.55 -9.42 13.92
CA ILE A 41 5.29 -8.54 12.77
C ILE A 41 6.24 -8.91 11.63
N PHE A 42 5.66 -9.24 10.49
CA PHE A 42 6.45 -9.51 9.27
C PHE A 42 7.24 -8.27 8.85
N ARG A 43 8.56 -8.38 8.82
CA ARG A 43 9.51 -7.34 8.37
C ARG A 43 9.34 -6.00 9.10
N ALA A 44 9.10 -6.02 10.40
CA ALA A 44 8.82 -4.83 11.21
C ALA A 44 9.90 -3.74 11.04
N HIS A 45 11.18 -4.09 11.09
CA HIS A 45 12.29 -3.15 10.93
C HIS A 45 12.23 -2.43 9.58
N GLN A 46 12.03 -3.14 8.48
CA GLN A 46 11.95 -2.54 7.14
C GLN A 46 10.79 -1.54 7.03
N HIS A 47 9.65 -1.82 7.65
CA HIS A 47 8.53 -0.89 7.73
C HIS A 47 8.88 0.39 8.47
N VAL A 48 9.48 0.25 9.66
CA VAL A 48 9.81 1.42 10.50
C VAL A 48 10.97 2.22 9.91
N GLU A 49 11.95 1.57 9.29
CA GLU A 49 13.03 2.23 8.57
C GLU A 49 12.50 3.07 7.39
N ARG A 50 11.56 2.53 6.59
CA ARG A 50 10.90 3.28 5.52
C ARG A 50 10.13 4.50 6.05
N LEU A 51 9.46 4.36 7.19
CA LEU A 51 8.80 5.47 7.87
C LEU A 51 9.80 6.53 8.30
N ALA A 52 10.89 6.13 8.97
CA ALA A 52 11.94 7.03 9.45
C ALA A 52 12.65 7.74 8.29
N GLU A 53 12.94 7.03 7.20
CA GLU A 53 13.47 7.62 5.98
C GLU A 53 12.52 8.69 5.42
N SER A 54 11.23 8.37 5.30
CA SER A 54 10.22 9.30 4.82
C SER A 54 10.10 10.53 5.73
N ALA A 55 10.17 10.35 7.05
CA ALA A 55 10.13 11.44 8.02
C ALA A 55 11.32 12.40 7.87
N ARG A 56 12.52 11.87 7.58
CA ARG A 56 13.71 12.69 7.29
C ARG A 56 13.58 13.42 5.96
N MET A 57 13.23 12.70 4.88
CA MET A 57 13.11 13.30 3.55
C MET A 57 12.08 14.41 3.48
N LEU A 58 10.94 14.24 4.17
CA LEU A 58 9.88 15.24 4.25
C LEU A 58 10.10 16.28 5.39
N ARG A 59 11.29 16.27 6.00
CA ARG A 59 11.70 17.22 7.07
C ARG A 59 10.73 17.27 8.26
N MET A 60 10.12 16.12 8.56
CA MET A 60 9.18 16.00 9.67
C MET A 60 9.94 15.82 11.00
N THR A 61 10.86 14.86 11.06
CA THR A 61 11.74 14.62 12.21
C THR A 61 12.95 13.76 11.81
N GLU A 62 14.07 13.95 12.48
CA GLU A 62 15.27 13.12 12.34
C GLU A 62 15.46 12.14 13.52
N ARG A 63 14.53 12.13 14.49
CA ARG A 63 14.67 11.46 15.78
C ARG A 63 13.95 10.12 15.89
N LEU A 64 13.44 9.58 14.77
CA LEU A 64 12.82 8.28 14.79
C LEU A 64 13.89 7.18 14.78
N HIS A 65 13.86 6.34 15.80
CA HIS A 65 14.70 5.15 15.91
C HIS A 65 13.82 3.91 15.70
N ALA A 66 14.30 2.97 14.89
CA ALA A 66 13.51 1.82 14.48
C ALA A 66 13.27 0.87 15.65
N GLU A 67 14.32 0.49 16.40
CA GLU A 67 14.24 -0.51 17.46
C GLU A 67 13.16 -0.23 18.52
N PRO A 68 13.08 0.96 19.15
CA PRO A 68 12.06 1.22 20.16
C PRO A 68 10.63 1.19 19.61
N LEU A 69 10.43 1.51 18.32
CA LEU A 69 9.11 1.49 17.69
C LEU A 69 8.70 0.09 17.27
N VAL A 70 9.65 -0.74 16.84
CA VAL A 70 9.44 -2.17 16.59
C VAL A 70 9.08 -2.87 17.89
N GLU A 71 9.88 -2.67 18.96
CA GLU A 71 9.61 -3.24 20.28
C GLU A 71 8.21 -2.83 20.79
N ALA A 72 7.86 -1.54 20.70
CA ALA A 72 6.54 -1.06 21.10
C ALA A 72 5.41 -1.70 20.28
N ALA A 73 5.61 -1.92 19.00
CA ALA A 73 4.62 -2.55 18.12
C ALA A 73 4.45 -4.05 18.43
N GLU A 74 5.52 -4.74 18.74
CA GLU A 74 5.48 -6.16 19.15
C GLU A 74 4.83 -6.32 20.53
N LEU A 75 5.19 -5.47 21.52
CA LEU A 75 4.53 -5.44 22.82
C LEU A 75 3.01 -5.14 22.71
N MET A 76 2.57 -4.44 21.69
CA MET A 76 1.13 -4.24 21.44
C MET A 76 0.42 -5.55 21.12
N LEU A 77 1.04 -6.46 20.36
CA LEU A 77 0.47 -7.78 20.08
C LEU A 77 0.29 -8.59 21.35
N GLU A 78 1.34 -8.64 22.18
CA GLU A 78 1.34 -9.36 23.45
C GLU A 78 0.26 -8.82 24.40
N ARG A 79 0.22 -7.48 24.61
CA ARG A 79 -0.75 -6.83 25.49
C ARG A 79 -2.19 -7.02 25.05
N ASN A 80 -2.45 -6.96 23.74
CA ASN A 80 -3.77 -7.16 23.18
C ASN A 80 -4.10 -8.64 22.88
N LYS A 81 -3.15 -9.58 23.17
CA LYS A 81 -3.29 -11.03 22.96
C LYS A 81 -3.67 -11.38 21.53
N LEU A 82 -2.99 -10.78 20.57
CA LEU A 82 -3.24 -10.96 19.14
C LEU A 82 -2.10 -11.77 18.50
N GLU A 83 -2.37 -12.98 18.08
CA GLU A 83 -1.44 -13.80 17.29
C GLU A 83 -1.41 -13.35 15.81
N ARG A 84 -2.56 -12.86 15.31
CA ARG A 84 -2.70 -12.29 13.97
C ARG A 84 -3.32 -10.91 14.08
N ALA A 85 -2.67 -9.93 13.45
CA ALA A 85 -3.13 -8.55 13.55
C ALA A 85 -2.73 -7.71 12.33
N ARG A 86 -3.44 -6.61 12.19
CA ARG A 86 -3.05 -5.45 11.43
C ARG A 86 -2.55 -4.40 12.41
N ILE A 87 -1.25 -4.08 12.35
CA ILE A 87 -0.63 -3.02 13.14
C ILE A 87 -0.59 -1.75 12.30
N ARG A 88 -0.99 -0.64 12.90
CA ARG A 88 -0.82 0.68 12.32
C ARG A 88 0.09 1.53 13.21
N LEU A 89 1.21 1.95 12.66
CA LEU A 89 2.09 2.96 13.25
C LEU A 89 1.85 4.28 12.51
N THR A 90 1.46 5.31 13.22
CA THR A 90 1.20 6.65 12.68
C THR A 90 2.09 7.67 13.38
N ILE A 91 2.71 8.55 12.61
CA ILE A 91 3.38 9.73 13.12
C ILE A 91 2.75 10.97 12.50
N THR A 92 2.56 12.01 13.29
CA THR A 92 2.04 13.30 12.82
C THR A 92 3.10 14.39 12.91
N GLY A 93 2.82 15.54 12.30
CA GLY A 93 3.68 16.73 12.43
C GLY A 93 3.66 17.39 13.81
N GLY A 94 2.87 16.87 14.77
CA GLY A 94 2.70 17.50 16.07
C GLY A 94 2.05 18.89 15.98
N ASN A 95 2.35 19.76 16.93
CA ASN A 95 1.83 21.12 16.95
C ASN A 95 2.70 22.02 16.05
N LEU A 96 2.27 22.23 14.78
CA LEU A 96 2.98 23.05 13.81
C LEU A 96 2.73 24.54 14.04
N ASN A 97 3.78 25.29 14.35
CA ASN A 97 3.76 26.74 14.20
C ASN A 97 4.44 27.12 12.86
N MET A 98 3.65 27.25 11.79
CA MET A 98 4.15 27.52 10.44
C MET A 98 4.92 28.86 10.31
N LEU A 99 4.73 29.80 11.21
CA LEU A 99 5.43 31.10 11.21
C LEU A 99 6.75 31.08 11.99
N GLN A 100 6.96 30.07 12.85
CA GLN A 100 8.17 29.93 13.66
C GLN A 100 9.13 28.85 13.17
N SER A 101 8.93 28.32 11.96
CA SER A 101 9.76 27.26 11.38
C SER A 101 11.20 27.69 11.04
N THR A 102 11.61 28.86 11.45
CA THR A 102 13.01 29.33 11.33
C THR A 102 13.86 28.85 12.51
N GLY A 103 13.98 27.53 12.64
CA GLY A 103 15.26 27.01 13.09
C GLY A 103 15.41 26.47 14.51
N THR A 104 14.47 26.50 15.46
CA THR A 104 14.74 25.97 16.82
C THR A 104 13.59 25.34 17.59
N SER A 105 12.35 25.45 17.20
CA SER A 105 11.28 24.69 17.87
C SER A 105 11.22 23.28 17.31
N GLN A 106 11.81 22.35 18.06
CA GLN A 106 11.65 20.93 17.79
C GLN A 106 10.18 20.57 17.98
N GLN A 107 9.53 20.29 16.87
CA GLN A 107 8.18 19.75 16.91
C GLN A 107 8.29 18.30 17.38
N ASP A 108 7.68 17.99 18.52
CA ASP A 108 7.54 16.62 18.96
C ASP A 108 6.36 15.99 18.19
N PRO A 109 6.60 15.04 17.28
CA PRO A 109 5.53 14.37 16.57
C PRO A 109 4.65 13.58 17.55
N THR A 110 3.36 13.48 17.28
CA THR A 110 2.54 12.48 17.95
C THR A 110 2.80 11.13 17.28
N ILE A 111 3.19 10.15 18.07
CA ILE A 111 3.42 8.78 17.60
C ILE A 111 2.36 7.88 18.21
N LEU A 112 1.61 7.19 17.36
CA LEU A 112 0.50 6.32 17.74
C LEU A 112 0.69 4.94 17.10
N ILE A 113 0.63 3.88 17.92
CA ILE A 113 0.59 2.49 17.46
C ILE A 113 -0.73 1.88 17.89
N THR A 114 -1.45 1.30 16.93
CA THR A 114 -2.70 0.56 17.18
C THR A 114 -2.59 -0.83 16.57
N SER A 115 -3.24 -1.81 17.21
CA SER A 115 -3.41 -3.16 16.68
C SER A 115 -4.90 -3.48 16.55
N GLN A 116 -5.24 -4.22 15.51
CA GLN A 116 -6.60 -4.69 15.25
C GLN A 116 -6.52 -6.10 14.66
N PRO A 117 -7.56 -6.93 14.77
CA PRO A 117 -7.63 -8.15 13.98
C PRO A 117 -7.36 -7.88 12.50
N PRO A 118 -6.80 -8.85 11.74
CA PRO A 118 -6.59 -8.66 10.31
C PRO A 118 -7.90 -8.38 9.59
N THR A 119 -7.83 -7.64 8.49
CA THR A 119 -9.00 -7.47 7.61
C THR A 119 -9.29 -8.80 6.93
N GLU A 120 -10.52 -9.28 7.02
CA GLU A 120 -10.99 -10.45 6.30
C GLU A 120 -11.40 -10.05 4.89
N TYR A 121 -10.91 -10.79 3.91
CA TYR A 121 -11.27 -10.63 2.50
C TYR A 121 -12.00 -11.90 2.04
N PRO A 122 -13.01 -11.79 1.15
CA PRO A 122 -13.67 -12.96 0.57
C PRO A 122 -12.66 -13.90 -0.12
N ASP A 123 -12.81 -15.21 0.07
CA ASP A 123 -11.95 -16.21 -0.59
C ASP A 123 -11.98 -16.07 -2.11
N ASP A 124 -13.13 -15.74 -2.69
CA ASP A 124 -13.32 -15.44 -4.10
C ASP A 124 -12.33 -14.40 -4.66
N PHE A 125 -11.88 -13.46 -3.84
CA PHE A 125 -10.87 -12.46 -4.27
C PHE A 125 -9.54 -13.10 -4.63
N PHE A 126 -9.22 -14.21 -4.00
CA PHE A 126 -7.97 -14.95 -4.21
C PHE A 126 -8.13 -16.10 -5.20
N GLU A 127 -9.32 -16.70 -5.27
CA GLU A 127 -9.62 -17.81 -6.16
C GLU A 127 -10.00 -17.36 -7.58
N LYS A 128 -10.74 -16.24 -7.69
CA LYS A 128 -11.24 -15.71 -8.97
C LYS A 128 -10.54 -14.41 -9.39
N GLY A 129 -9.83 -13.78 -8.45
CA GLY A 129 -9.25 -12.45 -8.66
C GLY A 129 -10.29 -11.34 -8.60
N ILE A 130 -9.80 -10.11 -8.71
CA ILE A 130 -10.63 -8.89 -8.70
C ILE A 130 -10.60 -8.18 -10.04
N GLY A 131 -11.65 -7.41 -10.31
CA GLY A 131 -11.62 -6.37 -11.34
C GLY A 131 -11.05 -5.07 -10.77
N VAL A 132 -10.40 -4.28 -11.61
CA VAL A 132 -9.89 -2.94 -11.25
C VAL A 132 -10.44 -1.87 -12.20
N VAL A 133 -10.33 -0.61 -11.78
CA VAL A 133 -10.63 0.55 -12.62
C VAL A 133 -9.41 1.47 -12.71
N PHE A 134 -9.39 2.40 -13.65
CA PHE A 134 -8.42 3.48 -13.62
C PHE A 134 -8.97 4.66 -12.81
N ALA A 135 -8.18 5.19 -11.87
CA ALA A 135 -8.52 6.39 -11.13
C ALA A 135 -8.61 7.61 -12.06
N ALA A 136 -9.57 8.50 -11.81
CA ALA A 136 -9.75 9.72 -12.59
C ALA A 136 -8.55 10.68 -12.47
N GLY A 137 -7.87 10.69 -11.32
CA GLY A 137 -6.69 11.51 -11.05
C GLY A 137 -5.39 10.96 -11.66
N ARG A 138 -4.32 11.72 -11.45
CA ARG A 138 -2.95 11.32 -11.82
C ARG A 138 -2.02 11.47 -10.62
N LEU A 139 -1.06 10.55 -10.48
CA LEU A 139 0.03 10.66 -9.51
C LEU A 139 1.25 11.25 -10.20
N SER A 140 1.60 12.46 -9.79
CA SER A 140 2.82 13.09 -10.29
C SER A 140 4.04 12.60 -9.49
N PRO A 141 5.10 12.10 -10.13
CA PRO A 141 6.35 11.76 -9.45
C PRO A 141 7.12 13.00 -8.96
N TRP A 142 6.69 14.19 -9.35
CA TRP A 142 7.36 15.46 -9.05
C TRP A 142 6.80 16.17 -7.80
N THR A 143 5.77 15.63 -7.16
CA THR A 143 5.31 16.16 -5.87
C THR A 143 6.26 15.73 -4.75
N PRO A 144 6.54 16.60 -3.75
CA PRO A 144 7.49 16.27 -2.67
C PRO A 144 7.13 15.02 -1.87
N ASP A 145 5.85 14.66 -1.82
CA ASP A 145 5.31 13.52 -1.12
C ASP A 145 5.12 12.26 -2.00
N ALA A 146 5.57 12.32 -3.28
CA ALA A 146 5.48 11.19 -4.20
C ALA A 146 6.22 9.96 -3.66
N GLY A 147 5.57 8.81 -3.68
CA GLY A 147 6.15 7.55 -3.20
C GLY A 147 6.33 7.47 -1.67
N HIS A 148 5.80 8.42 -0.90
CA HIS A 148 5.73 8.37 0.56
C HIS A 148 4.34 7.93 1.05
N LYS A 149 4.28 7.35 2.25
CA LYS A 149 3.03 6.86 2.86
C LYS A 149 2.48 7.92 3.82
N THR A 150 1.95 9.01 3.24
CA THR A 150 1.45 10.18 3.96
C THR A 150 0.03 9.99 4.48
N LEU A 151 -0.41 10.79 5.46
CA LEU A 151 -1.79 10.79 5.96
C LEU A 151 -2.78 11.45 5.01
N ASN A 152 -2.31 12.21 4.04
CA ASN A 152 -3.17 12.84 3.03
C ASN A 152 -3.70 11.80 2.02
N TYR A 153 -4.72 11.05 2.45
CA TYR A 153 -5.25 9.88 1.73
C TYR A 153 -6.59 10.15 1.04
N TRP A 154 -7.08 11.40 1.06
CA TRP A 154 -8.42 11.73 0.57
C TRP A 154 -8.66 11.28 -0.87
N SER A 155 -7.78 11.64 -1.79
CA SER A 155 -7.90 11.27 -3.20
C SER A 155 -7.92 9.74 -3.43
N ARG A 156 -7.11 8.99 -2.66
CA ARG A 156 -7.05 7.54 -2.75
C ARG A 156 -8.33 6.88 -2.20
N ILE A 157 -8.88 7.41 -1.10
CA ILE A 157 -10.15 6.92 -0.54
C ILE A 157 -11.30 7.18 -1.52
N LEU A 158 -11.35 8.37 -2.13
CA LEU A 158 -12.36 8.69 -3.14
C LEU A 158 -12.28 7.73 -4.33
N ALA A 159 -11.08 7.48 -4.86
CA ALA A 159 -10.90 6.54 -5.97
C ALA A 159 -11.30 5.09 -5.59
N LEU A 160 -11.05 4.66 -4.35
CA LEU A 160 -11.54 3.36 -3.86
C LEU A 160 -13.07 3.30 -3.77
N GLN A 161 -13.73 4.39 -3.34
CA GLN A 161 -15.19 4.46 -3.31
C GLN A 161 -15.78 4.43 -4.73
N GLU A 162 -15.16 5.12 -5.67
CA GLU A 162 -15.54 5.09 -7.09
C GLU A 162 -15.35 3.69 -7.69
N ALA A 163 -14.26 3.01 -7.37
CA ALA A 163 -14.03 1.62 -7.76
C ALA A 163 -15.11 0.68 -7.18
N ALA A 164 -15.40 0.80 -5.89
CA ALA A 164 -16.42 0.00 -5.22
C ALA A 164 -17.82 0.22 -5.82
N ALA A 165 -18.18 1.45 -6.19
CA ALA A 165 -19.43 1.77 -6.87
C ALA A 165 -19.55 1.07 -8.23
N GLN A 166 -18.42 0.78 -8.88
CA GLN A 166 -18.33 0.03 -10.14
C GLN A 166 -18.09 -1.48 -9.91
N ARG A 167 -18.18 -1.96 -8.66
CA ARG A 167 -17.91 -3.36 -8.26
C ARG A 167 -16.48 -3.83 -8.55
N ALA A 168 -15.53 -2.90 -8.61
CA ALA A 168 -14.12 -3.19 -8.70
C ALA A 168 -13.47 -3.21 -7.30
N GLY A 169 -12.46 -4.04 -7.11
CA GLY A 169 -11.78 -4.20 -5.82
C GLY A 169 -10.70 -3.15 -5.55
N GLU A 170 -10.21 -2.45 -6.61
CA GLU A 170 -9.15 -1.45 -6.47
C GLU A 170 -9.19 -0.46 -7.66
N ALA A 171 -8.56 0.72 -7.48
CA ALA A 171 -8.33 1.67 -8.55
C ALA A 171 -6.82 1.85 -8.83
N LEU A 172 -6.43 1.76 -10.09
CA LEU A 172 -5.07 1.97 -10.55
C LEU A 172 -4.84 3.45 -10.88
N TRP A 173 -3.81 4.02 -10.30
CA TRP A 173 -3.39 5.38 -10.57
C TRP A 173 -2.38 5.43 -11.69
N LEU A 174 -2.57 6.38 -12.61
CA LEU A 174 -1.66 6.64 -13.72
C LEU A 174 -0.77 7.86 -13.41
N THR A 175 0.44 7.86 -13.98
CA THR A 175 1.26 9.07 -14.08
C THR A 175 0.70 10.03 -15.13
N PRO A 176 1.17 11.30 -15.20
CA PRO A 176 0.81 12.21 -16.27
C PRO A 176 1.08 11.65 -17.69
N GLU A 177 2.09 10.79 -17.84
CA GLU A 177 2.49 10.15 -19.09
C GLU A 177 1.69 8.85 -19.38
N ALA A 178 0.58 8.63 -18.67
CA ALA A 178 -0.28 7.46 -18.79
C ALA A 178 0.39 6.09 -18.50
N ASN A 179 1.47 6.07 -17.72
CA ASN A 179 1.99 4.82 -17.18
C ASN A 179 1.30 4.50 -15.84
N ILE A 180 1.10 3.24 -15.54
CA ILE A 180 0.53 2.83 -14.26
C ILE A 180 1.59 3.06 -13.17
N ALA A 181 1.19 3.78 -12.11
CA ALA A 181 2.05 4.03 -10.96
C ALA A 181 1.84 3.00 -9.84
N SER A 182 0.59 2.83 -9.41
CA SER A 182 0.24 1.92 -8.28
C SER A 182 -1.27 1.77 -8.18
N GLY A 183 -1.76 0.88 -7.32
CA GLY A 183 -3.12 0.97 -6.78
C GLY A 183 -3.26 2.11 -5.75
N CYS A 184 -4.45 2.30 -5.20
CA CYS A 184 -4.69 3.25 -4.12
C CYS A 184 -3.92 2.88 -2.85
N VAL A 185 -3.89 1.58 -2.53
CA VAL A 185 -3.29 1.04 -1.30
C VAL A 185 -2.29 -0.08 -1.57
N SER A 186 -1.86 -0.26 -2.83
CA SER A 186 -1.09 -1.41 -3.30
C SER A 186 -0.04 -1.05 -4.34
N ASN A 187 0.94 -1.94 -4.54
CA ASN A 187 1.82 -1.94 -5.71
C ASN A 187 1.26 -2.89 -6.77
N LEU A 188 1.50 -2.58 -8.05
CA LEU A 188 1.14 -3.41 -9.18
C LEU A 188 2.31 -4.28 -9.63
N PHE A 189 1.99 -5.49 -10.04
CA PHE A 189 2.80 -6.38 -10.86
C PHE A 189 2.01 -6.88 -12.05
N ILE A 190 2.69 -7.08 -13.16
CA ILE A 190 2.19 -7.81 -14.32
C ILE A 190 3.19 -8.91 -14.68
N VAL A 191 2.70 -9.96 -15.31
CA VAL A 191 3.53 -11.00 -15.96
C VAL A 191 3.33 -10.88 -17.45
N SER A 192 4.42 -10.83 -18.21
CA SER A 192 4.40 -10.84 -19.66
C SER A 192 5.56 -11.68 -20.16
N ASP A 193 5.29 -12.66 -21.03
CA ASP A 193 6.29 -13.58 -21.56
C ASP A 193 7.18 -14.23 -20.47
N GLY A 194 6.58 -14.60 -19.34
CA GLY A 194 7.27 -15.20 -18.19
C GLY A 194 8.13 -14.25 -17.37
N THR A 195 8.12 -12.95 -17.67
CA THR A 195 8.84 -11.91 -16.93
C THR A 195 7.89 -11.18 -15.98
N LEU A 196 8.29 -11.04 -14.72
CA LEU A 196 7.58 -10.27 -13.72
C LEU A 196 7.97 -8.78 -13.82
N ILE A 197 7.02 -7.91 -14.06
CA ILE A 197 7.25 -6.49 -14.29
C ILE A 197 6.49 -5.66 -13.26
N THR A 198 7.14 -4.64 -12.71
CA THR A 198 6.51 -3.73 -11.72
C THR A 198 6.92 -2.29 -11.98
N PRO A 199 6.00 -1.31 -11.80
CA PRO A 199 6.34 0.10 -11.86
C PRO A 199 7.49 0.45 -10.90
N PRO A 200 8.41 1.36 -11.29
CA PRO A 200 9.51 1.76 -10.43
C PRO A 200 9.00 2.55 -9.22
N SER A 201 9.61 2.28 -8.08
CA SER A 201 9.40 3.05 -6.85
C SER A 201 10.30 4.28 -6.81
N ARG A 202 10.07 5.18 -5.83
CA ARG A 202 10.91 6.36 -5.63
C ARG A 202 12.40 6.06 -5.38
N HIS A 203 12.76 4.82 -5.01
CA HIS A 203 14.15 4.39 -4.80
C HIS A 203 14.87 3.97 -6.10
N GLU A 204 14.13 3.71 -7.15
CA GLU A 204 14.66 3.13 -8.40
C GLU A 204 14.81 4.18 -9.50
N GLU A 205 13.82 5.03 -9.65
CA GLU A 205 13.83 6.23 -10.51
C GLU A 205 12.82 7.25 -9.97
N PRO A 206 12.74 8.48 -10.49
CA PRO A 206 11.67 9.39 -10.11
C PRO A 206 10.29 8.75 -10.39
N GLY A 207 9.79 7.99 -9.42
CA GLY A 207 8.57 7.19 -9.48
C GLY A 207 7.56 7.63 -8.43
N ALA A 208 6.27 7.53 -8.76
CA ALA A 208 5.20 7.82 -7.83
C ALA A 208 4.81 6.62 -6.94
N ALA A 209 5.37 5.43 -7.22
CA ALA A 209 5.06 4.24 -6.44
C ALA A 209 5.82 4.22 -5.11
N LEU A 210 5.11 3.78 -4.07
CA LEU A 210 5.72 3.50 -2.77
C LEU A 210 6.68 2.31 -2.90
N PRO A 211 7.90 2.35 -2.30
CA PRO A 211 8.77 1.17 -2.17
C PRO A 211 8.15 0.19 -1.16
N GLY A 212 7.21 -0.64 -1.64
CA GLY A 212 6.41 -1.55 -0.81
C GLY A 212 7.25 -2.65 -0.18
N ILE A 213 7.05 -2.95 1.11
CA ILE A 213 7.75 -4.06 1.79
C ILE A 213 7.27 -5.40 1.22
N THR A 214 5.97 -5.57 1.01
CA THR A 214 5.43 -6.76 0.35
C THR A 214 5.91 -6.84 -1.11
N ARG A 215 6.01 -5.70 -1.83
CA ARG A 215 6.59 -5.65 -3.18
C ARG A 215 8.03 -6.16 -3.17
N ALA A 216 8.86 -5.71 -2.23
CA ALA A 216 10.24 -6.17 -2.10
C ALA A 216 10.31 -7.68 -1.84
N ALA A 217 9.49 -8.19 -0.92
CA ALA A 217 9.41 -9.63 -0.63
C ALA A 217 9.05 -10.47 -1.88
N VAL A 218 8.07 -10.00 -2.66
CA VAL A 218 7.67 -10.68 -3.91
C VAL A 218 8.79 -10.68 -4.93
N ILE A 219 9.53 -9.58 -5.06
CA ILE A 219 10.69 -9.50 -5.96
C ILE A 219 11.79 -10.50 -5.53
N GLU A 220 12.15 -10.52 -4.25
CA GLU A 220 13.13 -11.46 -3.69
C GLU A 220 12.72 -12.93 -3.95
N LEU A 221 11.43 -13.25 -3.76
CA LEU A 221 10.90 -14.58 -4.02
C LEU A 221 10.93 -14.92 -5.51
N ALA A 222 10.51 -14.03 -6.39
CA ALA A 222 10.58 -14.24 -7.84
C ALA A 222 12.02 -14.51 -8.30
N GLU A 223 12.97 -13.70 -7.84
CA GLU A 223 14.40 -13.89 -8.14
C GLU A 223 14.90 -15.26 -7.63
N SER A 224 14.49 -15.69 -6.42
CA SER A 224 14.83 -17.01 -5.86
C SER A 224 14.21 -18.19 -6.63
N MET A 225 13.08 -17.97 -7.29
CA MET A 225 12.38 -18.93 -8.14
C MET A 225 12.87 -18.88 -9.61
N ASN A 226 13.91 -18.09 -9.91
CA ASN A 226 14.44 -17.86 -11.25
C ASN A 226 13.41 -17.24 -12.22
N ILE A 227 12.47 -16.46 -11.73
CA ILE A 227 11.55 -15.66 -12.53
C ILE A 227 12.27 -14.33 -12.83
N PRO A 228 12.47 -13.96 -14.11
CA PRO A 228 13.05 -12.66 -14.45
C PRO A 228 12.21 -11.51 -13.91
N VAL A 229 12.84 -10.48 -13.36
CA VAL A 229 12.16 -9.31 -12.78
C VAL A 229 12.63 -8.03 -13.43
N GLU A 230 11.70 -7.25 -13.94
CA GLU A 230 11.93 -5.92 -14.49
C GLU A 230 11.24 -4.84 -13.64
N ARG A 231 11.99 -3.80 -13.29
CA ARG A 231 11.50 -2.60 -12.63
C ARG A 231 11.48 -1.48 -13.67
N ARG A 232 10.37 -1.33 -14.37
CA ARG A 232 10.22 -0.37 -15.46
C ARG A 232 8.84 0.26 -15.51
N ARG A 233 8.69 1.32 -16.27
CA ARG A 233 7.38 1.93 -16.54
C ARG A 233 6.47 0.90 -17.20
N VAL A 234 5.21 0.92 -16.80
CA VAL A 234 4.15 0.02 -17.29
C VAL A 234 3.10 0.89 -17.98
N PRO A 235 3.17 1.04 -19.31
CA PRO A 235 2.09 1.66 -20.08
C PRO A 235 0.77 0.91 -19.88
N VAL A 236 -0.35 1.59 -20.09
CA VAL A 236 -1.70 0.98 -19.99
C VAL A 236 -1.82 -0.22 -20.93
N ASP A 237 -1.26 -0.13 -22.15
CA ASP A 237 -1.33 -1.20 -23.14
C ASP A 237 -0.56 -2.47 -22.68
N ASP A 238 0.60 -2.30 -22.01
CA ASP A 238 1.34 -3.43 -21.44
C ASP A 238 0.53 -4.14 -20.34
N PHE A 239 -0.21 -3.38 -19.52
CA PHE A 239 -1.08 -3.95 -18.50
C PHE A 239 -2.29 -4.68 -19.10
N ILE A 240 -2.93 -4.08 -20.12
CA ILE A 240 -4.09 -4.68 -20.78
C ILE A 240 -3.68 -5.94 -21.54
N GLY A 241 -2.48 -5.98 -22.13
CA GLY A 241 -1.93 -7.11 -22.87
C GLY A 241 -1.15 -8.12 -22.02
N ALA A 242 -1.10 -7.96 -20.69
CA ALA A 242 -0.36 -8.85 -19.81
C ALA A 242 -0.99 -10.25 -19.73
N ASP A 243 -0.16 -11.27 -19.51
CA ASP A 243 -0.60 -12.65 -19.27
C ASP A 243 -1.27 -12.79 -17.91
N GLU A 244 -0.71 -12.10 -16.88
CA GLU A 244 -1.23 -12.07 -15.50
C GLU A 244 -1.03 -10.70 -14.90
N ALA A 245 -1.87 -10.33 -13.92
CA ALA A 245 -1.65 -9.16 -13.09
C ALA A 245 -2.05 -9.42 -11.64
N PHE A 246 -1.38 -8.75 -10.71
CA PHE A 246 -1.73 -8.78 -9.30
C PHE A 246 -1.27 -7.54 -8.54
N LEU A 247 -1.85 -7.35 -7.37
CA LEU A 247 -1.56 -6.26 -6.47
C LEU A 247 -0.94 -6.77 -5.17
N THR A 248 -0.07 -5.95 -4.55
CA THR A 248 0.57 -6.32 -3.29
C THR A 248 0.43 -5.25 -2.22
N ASN A 249 0.10 -5.65 -1.00
CA ASN A 249 0.22 -4.86 0.21
C ASN A 249 0.30 -5.76 1.47
N SER A 250 0.47 -5.17 2.64
CA SER A 250 0.59 -5.90 3.92
C SER A 250 -0.71 -6.53 4.42
N SER A 251 -1.89 -6.20 3.85
CA SER A 251 -3.17 -6.72 4.34
C SER A 251 -3.61 -7.99 3.61
N TRP A 252 -3.55 -7.98 2.28
CA TRP A 252 -3.95 -9.12 1.44
C TRP A 252 -2.76 -9.89 0.84
N GLN A 253 -1.53 -9.42 1.06
CA GLN A 253 -0.27 -9.97 0.50
C GLN A 253 -0.24 -9.88 -1.03
N VAL A 254 -0.61 -10.94 -1.74
CA VAL A 254 -0.80 -10.97 -3.21
C VAL A 254 -2.27 -11.11 -3.52
N LEU A 255 -2.82 -10.18 -4.29
CA LEU A 255 -4.22 -10.15 -4.72
C LEU A 255 -4.29 -10.19 -6.24
N PRO A 256 -4.79 -11.28 -6.86
CA PRO A 256 -4.88 -11.41 -8.31
C PRO A 256 -5.81 -10.37 -8.92
N VAL A 257 -5.45 -9.84 -10.09
CA VAL A 257 -6.26 -8.96 -10.92
C VAL A 257 -6.58 -9.69 -12.23
N THR A 258 -7.85 -9.93 -12.48
CA THR A 258 -8.29 -10.73 -13.65
C THR A 258 -9.05 -9.90 -14.68
N SER A 259 -9.40 -8.66 -14.36
CA SER A 259 -10.05 -7.77 -15.32
C SER A 259 -9.83 -6.30 -15.01
N VAL A 260 -10.01 -5.46 -16.01
CA VAL A 260 -10.06 -3.99 -15.87
C VAL A 260 -11.28 -3.43 -16.57
N LEU A 261 -11.97 -2.48 -15.95
CA LEU A 261 -13.05 -1.76 -16.60
C LEU A 261 -12.48 -0.67 -17.49
N VAL A 262 -12.79 -0.77 -18.78
CA VAL A 262 -12.37 0.21 -19.79
C VAL A 262 -13.58 0.96 -20.36
N ARG A 263 -13.36 2.21 -20.73
CA ARG A 263 -14.37 3.01 -21.43
C ARG A 263 -14.41 2.59 -22.88
N THR A 264 -15.57 2.18 -23.35
CA THR A 264 -15.83 1.88 -24.77
C THR A 264 -16.97 2.75 -25.27
N ASN A 265 -16.95 3.09 -26.55
CA ASN A 265 -18.13 3.67 -27.17
C ASN A 265 -19.22 2.59 -27.21
N ALA A 266 -20.40 2.91 -26.69
CA ALA A 266 -21.53 2.00 -26.82
C ALA A 266 -21.89 1.87 -28.31
N GLU A 267 -22.28 0.67 -28.71
CA GLU A 267 -22.92 0.47 -30.02
C GLU A 267 -24.26 1.22 -30.00
N THR A 268 -24.32 2.34 -30.69
CA THR A 268 -25.55 3.17 -30.81
C THR A 268 -26.23 2.87 -32.15
N GLU A 269 -27.57 2.83 -32.12
CA GLU A 269 -28.35 2.80 -33.35
C GLU A 269 -28.05 4.04 -34.21
N GLU A 270 -28.19 3.91 -35.55
CA GLU A 270 -27.88 5.00 -36.51
C GLU A 270 -28.69 6.25 -36.18
N GLY A 271 -28.00 7.33 -35.75
CA GLY A 271 -28.60 8.60 -35.36
C GLY A 271 -28.74 8.86 -33.86
N ALA A 272 -28.34 7.94 -33.00
CA ALA A 272 -28.27 8.16 -31.54
C ALA A 272 -26.98 8.92 -31.16
N GLU A 273 -27.02 9.70 -30.06
CA GLU A 273 -25.81 10.33 -29.52
C GLU A 273 -24.83 9.27 -29.02
N PRO A 274 -23.51 9.45 -29.27
CA PRO A 274 -22.51 8.51 -28.76
C PRO A 274 -22.58 8.43 -27.23
N SER A 275 -22.81 7.23 -26.67
CA SER A 275 -22.77 7.00 -25.24
C SER A 275 -21.51 6.22 -24.88
N ILE A 276 -20.97 6.50 -23.70
CA ILE A 276 -19.79 5.80 -23.17
C ILE A 276 -20.27 4.73 -22.20
N GLU A 277 -19.84 3.52 -22.42
CA GLU A 277 -20.11 2.38 -21.55
C GLU A 277 -18.81 1.89 -20.91
N MET A 278 -18.90 1.42 -19.67
CA MET A 278 -17.81 0.73 -18.98
C MET A 278 -17.94 -0.77 -19.23
N ARG A 279 -16.96 -1.36 -19.89
CA ARG A 279 -16.94 -2.81 -20.14
C ARG A 279 -15.72 -3.45 -19.48
N PRO A 280 -15.87 -4.64 -18.89
CA PRO A 280 -14.73 -5.39 -18.40
C PRO A 280 -13.89 -5.90 -19.58
N HIS A 281 -12.58 -5.69 -19.48
CA HIS A 281 -11.56 -6.31 -20.32
C HIS A 281 -10.80 -7.32 -19.47
N SER A 282 -10.69 -8.56 -19.92
CA SER A 282 -9.96 -9.61 -19.21
C SER A 282 -8.45 -9.38 -19.31
N ILE A 283 -7.74 -9.63 -18.21
CA ILE A 283 -6.28 -9.74 -18.21
C ILE A 283 -5.93 -11.21 -18.44
N GLY A 284 -5.06 -11.46 -19.41
CA GLY A 284 -4.74 -12.81 -19.84
C GLY A 284 -5.98 -13.60 -20.20
N GLU A 285 -6.13 -14.80 -19.66
CA GLU A 285 -7.30 -15.66 -19.87
C GLU A 285 -8.51 -15.30 -18.98
N GLY A 286 -8.42 -14.23 -18.19
CA GLY A 286 -9.49 -13.78 -17.27
C GLY A 286 -9.59 -14.59 -15.98
N GLY A 287 -8.59 -15.40 -15.68
CA GLY A 287 -8.45 -16.19 -14.45
C GLY A 287 -7.18 -15.86 -13.69
N VAL A 288 -7.00 -16.49 -12.52
CA VAL A 288 -5.78 -16.35 -11.72
C VAL A 288 -4.66 -17.15 -12.39
N GLY A 289 -3.57 -16.49 -12.73
CA GLY A 289 -2.45 -17.11 -13.41
C GLY A 289 -1.54 -17.93 -12.48
N GLY A 290 -0.74 -18.82 -13.09
CA GLY A 290 0.15 -19.74 -12.36
C GLY A 290 1.24 -19.01 -11.59
N THR A 291 1.90 -18.02 -12.21
CA THR A 291 2.97 -17.23 -11.56
C THR A 291 2.43 -16.47 -10.34
N THR A 292 1.24 -15.88 -10.47
CA THR A 292 0.55 -15.18 -9.37
C THR A 292 0.27 -16.11 -8.20
N SER A 293 -0.25 -17.32 -8.48
CA SER A 293 -0.56 -18.34 -7.47
C SER A 293 0.69 -18.84 -6.76
N ASP A 294 1.77 -19.09 -7.50
CA ASP A 294 3.05 -19.57 -6.97
C ASP A 294 3.70 -18.52 -6.08
N LEU A 295 3.74 -17.25 -6.52
CA LEU A 295 4.28 -16.15 -5.73
C LEU A 295 3.44 -15.87 -4.47
N ARG A 296 2.11 -16.00 -4.55
CA ARG A 296 1.25 -15.91 -3.37
C ARG A 296 1.58 -16.98 -2.36
N SER A 297 1.67 -18.24 -2.81
CA SER A 297 1.99 -19.38 -1.96
C SER A 297 3.38 -19.25 -1.33
N ALA A 298 4.37 -18.86 -2.12
CA ALA A 298 5.73 -18.61 -1.65
C ALA A 298 5.79 -17.48 -0.61
N LEU A 299 5.02 -16.38 -0.82
CA LEU A 299 4.98 -15.28 0.15
C LEU A 299 4.32 -15.68 1.46
N LEU A 300 3.23 -16.43 1.44
CA LEU A 300 2.58 -16.93 2.65
C LEU A 300 3.54 -17.84 3.44
N ALA A 301 4.23 -18.76 2.77
CA ALA A 301 5.25 -19.60 3.39
C ALA A 301 6.45 -18.79 3.94
N CYS A 302 6.83 -17.72 3.26
CA CYS A 302 7.87 -16.80 3.73
C CYS A 302 7.43 -16.07 5.01
N ILE A 303 6.19 -15.57 5.05
CA ILE A 303 5.62 -14.92 6.24
C ILE A 303 5.62 -15.90 7.41
N ASP A 304 5.11 -17.11 7.24
CA ASP A 304 5.07 -18.13 8.30
C ASP A 304 6.47 -18.47 8.81
N ARG A 305 7.47 -18.59 7.93
CA ARG A 305 8.86 -18.86 8.32
C ARG A 305 9.50 -17.70 9.06
N GLU A 306 9.30 -16.44 8.60
CA GLU A 306 9.92 -15.26 9.22
C GLU A 306 9.23 -14.86 10.54
N THR A 307 7.96 -15.24 10.72
CA THR A 307 7.21 -14.95 11.95
C THR A 307 7.06 -16.16 12.89
N GLY A 308 7.38 -17.37 12.42
CA GLY A 308 7.37 -18.59 13.24
C GLY A 308 8.46 -18.58 14.30
N ASP A 309 8.31 -19.43 15.32
CA ASP A 309 9.34 -19.63 16.33
C ASP A 309 10.63 -20.14 15.67
N GLN A 310 11.67 -19.34 15.79
CA GLN A 310 13.03 -19.82 15.53
C GLN A 310 13.46 -20.59 16.78
N GLY A 311 13.14 -21.92 16.79
CA GLY A 311 13.45 -22.82 17.87
C GLY A 311 14.95 -22.92 18.19
#